data_412dc487a75408d1817eacbcf9334c51
#
_entry.id   412dc487a75408d1817eacbcf9334c51
#
_cell.length_a   1.000
_cell.length_b   1.000
_cell.length_c   1.000
_cell.angle_alpha   90.00
_cell.angle_beta   90.00
_cell.angle_gamma   90.00
#
_symmetry.space_group_name_H-M   'P 1'
#
loop_
_entity.id
_entity.type
_entity.pdbx_description
1 polymer ?
#
loop_
_entity_poly.entity_id
_entity_poly.type
_entity_poly.pdbx_seq_one_letter_code
_entity_poly.pdbx_strand_id
1 'polypeptide(L)'
;MAIVKTVKAPEQFLVEVNGGYDIMFEEVEVTVAGALPSGTVLADAATAATGIEAAVIGILADDKPAGTATVRVMTKGNPSKVRAASLSTSTAAIVGALEALDIFAV
;
A
#
# COMPACT_ATOMS: atom_id res chain seq x y z
N MET A 1 -4.01 19.28 17.67
CA MET A 1 -3.83 18.80 17.40
C MET A 1 -3.53 18.19 16.99
N ALA A 2 -3.41 18.06 16.88
CA ALA A 2 -3.16 17.38 16.40
C ALA A 2 -2.71 16.77 16.03
N ILE A 3 -2.68 16.56 15.94
CA ILE A 3 -2.24 15.99 15.58
C ILE A 3 -1.76 15.50 14.99
N VAL A 4 -1.71 15.74 14.76
CA VAL A 4 -1.27 15.21 14.14
C VAL A 4 -0.54 14.56 13.95
N LYS A 5 -0.46 14.27 14.03
CA LYS A 5 0.18 13.60 13.92
C LYS A 5 0.57 12.88 13.29
N THR A 6 0.71 13.13 13.56
CA THR A 6 1.10 12.27 13.10
C THR A 6 0.73 11.58 12.34
N VAL A 7 0.77 12.20 12.01
CA VAL A 7 0.18 11.48 10.91
C VAL A 7 1.09 10.42 10.39
N LYS A 8 0.61 9.23 10.41
CA LYS A 8 1.39 8.15 9.86
C LYS A 8 1.30 8.16 8.34
N ALA A 9 2.29 7.56 7.75
CA ALA A 9 2.40 7.48 6.31
C ALA A 9 1.18 6.90 5.59
N PRO A 10 0.38 5.98 6.18
CA PRO A 10 -0.78 5.48 5.44
C PRO A 10 -1.68 6.58 4.93
N GLU A 11 -1.85 7.63 5.72
CA GLU A 11 -2.70 8.74 5.30
C GLU A 11 -2.07 9.56 4.19
N GLN A 12 -0.77 9.43 3.96
CA GLN A 12 -0.10 10.23 2.94
C GLN A 12 -0.45 9.80 1.53
N PHE A 13 -0.73 8.53 1.30
CA PHE A 13 -1.10 8.09 -0.03
C PHE A 13 -2.61 7.99 -0.23
N LEU A 14 -3.39 8.05 0.84
CA LEU A 14 -4.84 7.97 0.72
C LEU A 14 -5.40 9.29 0.25
N VAL A 15 -6.26 9.26 -0.76
CA VAL A 15 -6.95 10.45 -1.28
C VAL A 15 -8.42 10.39 -0.89
N GLU A 16 -9.05 9.26 -1.10
CA GLU A 16 -10.47 9.10 -0.82
C GLU A 16 -10.70 7.69 -0.31
N VAL A 17 -11.34 7.59 0.85
CA VAL A 17 -11.61 6.30 1.48
C VAL A 17 -13.11 6.04 1.38
N ASN A 18 -13.45 4.84 0.96
CA ASN A 18 -14.84 4.43 0.83
C ASN A 18 -15.06 3.21 1.71
N GLY A 19 -16.14 3.22 2.48
CA GLY A 19 -16.44 2.14 3.39
C GLY A 19 -15.64 2.25 4.67
N GLY A 20 -15.52 1.15 5.39
CA GLY A 20 -14.81 1.14 6.65
C GLY A 20 -13.31 1.20 6.46
N TYR A 21 -12.66 2.08 7.18
CA TYR A 21 -11.21 2.22 7.12
C TYR A 21 -10.52 0.89 7.42
N ASP A 22 -11.01 0.19 8.44
CA ASP A 22 -10.36 -1.04 8.90
C ASP A 22 -10.42 -2.16 7.90
N ILE A 23 -11.45 -2.20 7.06
CA ILE A 23 -11.59 -3.31 6.12
C ILE A 23 -10.63 -3.23 4.94
N MET A 24 -9.99 -2.09 4.75
CA MET A 24 -9.02 -1.91 3.66
C MET A 24 -7.65 -2.47 4.01
N PHE A 25 -7.37 -2.62 5.28
CA PHE A 25 -6.04 -3.00 5.74
C PHE A 25 -6.06 -4.36 6.40
N GLU A 26 -5.08 -5.19 6.06
CA GLU A 26 -4.87 -6.49 6.70
C GLU A 26 -3.47 -6.51 7.28
N GLU A 27 -3.31 -7.24 8.36
CA GLU A 27 -2.00 -7.47 8.93
C GLU A 27 -1.36 -8.63 8.20
N VAL A 28 -0.23 -8.37 7.57
CA VAL A 28 0.46 -9.35 6.74
C VAL A 28 1.87 -9.51 7.27
N GLU A 29 2.32 -10.75 7.40
CA GLU A 29 3.72 -11.00 7.75
C GLU A 29 4.56 -10.80 6.50
N VAL A 30 5.46 -9.82 6.55
CA VAL A 30 6.28 -9.43 5.41
C VAL A 30 7.75 -9.65 5.76
N THR A 31 8.47 -10.34 4.88
CA THR A 31 9.90 -10.60 5.05
C THR A 31 10.65 -9.97 3.88
N VAL A 32 11.49 -8.98 4.17
CA VAL A 32 12.27 -8.29 3.14
C VAL A 32 13.70 -8.09 3.62
N ALA A 33 14.64 -8.05 2.67
CA ALA A 33 16.05 -7.89 2.98
C ALA A 33 16.40 -6.45 3.36
N GLY A 34 15.71 -5.48 2.81
CA GLY A 34 15.93 -4.06 3.07
C GLY A 34 14.67 -3.39 3.54
N ALA A 35 14.81 -2.28 4.26
CA ALA A 35 13.65 -1.53 4.75
C ALA A 35 12.85 -0.97 3.58
N LEU A 36 11.53 -0.98 3.72
CA LEU A 36 10.61 -0.44 2.71
C LEU A 36 9.74 0.63 3.36
N PRO A 37 9.58 1.79 2.71
CA PRO A 37 8.71 2.83 3.26
C PRO A 37 7.24 2.53 3.00
N SER A 38 6.38 3.17 3.78
CA SER A 38 4.96 3.20 3.50
C SER A 38 4.73 3.69 2.06
N GLY A 39 3.73 3.15 1.40
CA GLY A 39 3.47 3.48 -0.01
C GLY A 39 4.14 2.51 -0.97
N THR A 40 4.99 1.60 -0.48
CA THR A 40 5.57 0.58 -1.34
C THR A 40 4.49 -0.38 -1.80
N VAL A 41 4.38 -0.57 -3.11
CA VAL A 41 3.47 -1.57 -3.67
C VAL A 41 4.15 -2.92 -3.55
N LEU A 42 3.45 -3.90 -3.01
CA LEU A 42 4.00 -5.24 -2.78
C LEU A 42 3.49 -6.21 -3.83
N ALA A 43 4.42 -6.87 -4.52
CA ALA A 43 4.05 -7.94 -5.44
C ALA A 43 3.60 -9.17 -4.66
N ASP A 44 4.28 -9.45 -3.55
CA ASP A 44 3.90 -10.51 -2.62
C ASP A 44 4.48 -10.17 -1.24
N ALA A 45 4.36 -11.09 -0.29
CA ALA A 45 4.78 -10.84 1.09
C ALA A 45 6.30 -10.79 1.27
N ALA A 46 7.06 -10.93 0.21
CA ALA A 46 8.52 -10.91 0.27
C ALA A 46 9.15 -10.00 -0.78
N THR A 47 8.36 -9.37 -1.65
CA THR A 47 8.89 -8.67 -2.82
C THR A 47 8.13 -7.39 -3.09
N ALA A 48 8.86 -6.28 -3.16
CA ALA A 48 8.27 -5.02 -3.63
C ALA A 48 8.06 -5.12 -5.15
N ALA A 49 6.98 -4.52 -5.63
CA ALA A 49 6.68 -4.51 -7.06
C ALA A 49 7.71 -3.66 -7.81
N THR A 50 8.08 -4.11 -8.99
CA THR A 50 9.06 -3.43 -9.83
C THR A 50 8.42 -2.54 -10.89
N GLY A 51 7.14 -2.72 -11.17
CA GLY A 51 6.41 -1.92 -12.14
C GLY A 51 5.89 -2.70 -13.33
N ILE A 52 6.20 -4.00 -13.40
CA ILE A 52 5.77 -4.84 -14.54
C ILE A 52 4.77 -5.91 -14.13
N GLU A 53 4.47 -6.01 -12.85
CA GLU A 53 3.62 -7.09 -12.35
C GLU A 53 2.18 -6.92 -12.84
N ALA A 54 1.56 -8.05 -13.20
CA ALA A 54 0.15 -8.06 -13.58
C ALA A 54 -0.77 -8.16 -12.36
N ALA A 55 -0.22 -8.52 -11.20
CA ALA A 55 -0.98 -8.62 -9.96
C ALA A 55 -0.08 -8.24 -8.79
N VAL A 56 -0.68 -7.63 -7.78
CA VAL A 56 0.01 -7.24 -6.55
C VAL A 56 -0.88 -7.59 -5.38
N ILE A 57 -0.31 -7.68 -4.16
CA ILE A 57 -1.13 -7.97 -2.99
C ILE A 57 -1.65 -6.70 -2.33
N GLY A 58 -1.03 -5.56 -2.58
CA GLY A 58 -1.51 -4.31 -2.02
C GLY A 58 -0.41 -3.28 -1.83
N ILE A 59 -0.70 -2.30 -0.99
CA ILE A 59 0.19 -1.17 -0.71
C ILE A 59 0.56 -1.21 0.77
N LEU A 60 1.85 -1.15 1.05
CA LEU A 60 2.37 -1.16 2.41
C LEU A 60 1.89 0.10 3.15
N ALA A 61 1.16 -0.09 4.24
CA ALA A 61 0.59 1.03 4.98
C ALA A 61 1.59 1.65 5.95
N ASP A 62 2.45 0.83 6.54
CA ASP A 62 3.44 1.27 7.52
C ASP A 62 4.83 1.08 6.96
N ASP A 63 5.79 1.84 7.49
CA ASP A 63 7.20 1.59 7.18
C ASP A 63 7.56 0.19 7.67
N LYS A 64 8.28 -0.55 6.84
CA LYS A 64 8.65 -1.93 7.15
C LYS A 64 10.16 -2.01 7.30
N PRO A 65 10.67 -2.32 8.49
CA PRO A 65 12.11 -2.53 8.64
C PRO A 65 12.54 -3.82 7.97
N ALA A 66 13.84 -3.95 7.71
CA ALA A 66 14.38 -5.19 7.17
C ALA A 66 14.07 -6.35 8.09
N GLY A 67 13.93 -7.54 7.52
CA GLY A 67 13.63 -8.76 8.27
C GLY A 67 12.16 -9.12 8.18
N THR A 68 11.70 -9.91 9.14
CA THR A 68 10.33 -10.39 9.18
C THR A 68 9.54 -9.65 10.25
N ALA A 69 8.42 -9.09 9.88
CA ALA A 69 7.50 -8.45 10.83
C ALA A 69 6.11 -8.40 10.25
N THR A 70 5.12 -8.32 11.13
CA THR A 70 3.73 -8.14 10.72
C THR A 70 3.47 -6.65 10.58
N VAL A 71 2.97 -6.24 9.41
CA VAL A 71 2.67 -4.84 9.12
C VAL A 71 1.32 -4.78 8.43
N ARG A 72 0.73 -3.59 8.44
CA ARG A 72 -0.54 -3.38 7.76
C ARG A 72 -0.30 -3.16 6.28
N VAL A 73 -1.13 -3.80 5.46
CA VAL A 73 -1.09 -3.68 4.01
C VAL A 73 -2.50 -3.34 3.54
N MET A 74 -2.61 -2.33 2.67
CA MET A 74 -3.89 -2.00 2.05
C MET A 74 -4.14 -3.02 0.96
N THR A 75 -5.02 -3.99 1.23
CA THR A 75 -5.26 -5.10 0.33
C THR A 75 -6.51 -4.92 -0.52
N LYS A 76 -7.32 -3.93 -0.22
CA LYS A 76 -8.52 -3.63 -1.01
C LYS A 76 -8.92 -2.18 -0.79
N GLY A 77 -9.62 -1.60 -1.77
CA GLY A 77 -10.04 -0.21 -1.71
C GLY A 77 -11.49 0.01 -1.38
N ASN A 78 -12.36 -0.86 -1.84
CA ASN A 78 -13.79 -0.94 -1.55
C ASN A 78 -14.65 0.21 -2.09
N PRO A 79 -14.47 0.82 -3.24
CA PRO A 79 -13.25 1.28 -3.86
C PRO A 79 -12.74 2.55 -3.18
N SER A 80 -11.44 2.76 -3.22
CA SER A 80 -10.82 3.95 -2.63
C SER A 80 -9.76 4.49 -3.58
N LYS A 81 -9.38 5.74 -3.38
CA LYS A 81 -8.39 6.40 -4.25
C LYS A 81 -7.11 6.63 -3.47
N VAL A 82 -6.00 6.43 -4.16
CA VAL A 82 -4.67 6.66 -3.60
C VAL A 82 -3.91 7.60 -4.52
N ARG A 83 -2.90 8.27 -3.96
CA ARG A 83 -2.09 9.22 -4.72
C ARG A 83 -0.98 8.46 -5.42
N ALA A 84 -1.03 8.41 -6.76
CA ALA A 84 -0.03 7.68 -7.53
C ALA A 84 1.38 8.15 -7.24
N ALA A 85 1.58 9.45 -7.06
CA ALA A 85 2.91 10.00 -6.81
C ALA A 85 3.50 9.58 -5.47
N SER A 86 2.68 9.06 -4.57
CA SER A 86 3.13 8.59 -3.24
C SER A 86 3.40 7.10 -3.21
N LEU A 87 3.23 6.41 -4.32
CA LEU A 87 3.47 4.97 -4.40
C LEU A 87 4.88 4.71 -4.92
N SER A 88 5.45 3.57 -4.55
CA SER A 88 6.78 3.19 -5.02
C SER A 88 6.83 3.02 -6.53
N THR A 89 5.71 2.61 -7.12
CA THR A 89 5.58 2.48 -8.57
C THR A 89 4.13 2.69 -8.95
N SER A 90 3.89 3.33 -10.10
CA SER A 90 2.53 3.58 -10.59
C SER A 90 2.48 3.47 -12.10
N THR A 91 3.20 2.49 -12.65
CA THR A 91 3.14 2.19 -14.09
C THR A 91 1.72 1.74 -14.46
N ALA A 92 1.43 1.71 -15.76
CA ALA A 92 0.12 1.26 -16.23
C ALA A 92 -0.19 -0.16 -15.74
N ALA A 93 0.81 -1.03 -15.69
CA ALA A 93 0.61 -2.40 -15.20
C ALA A 93 0.21 -2.38 -13.73
N ILE A 94 0.88 -1.58 -12.91
CA ILE A 94 0.59 -1.50 -11.47
C ILE A 94 -0.76 -0.85 -11.23
N VAL A 95 -1.09 0.22 -11.95
CA VAL A 95 -2.41 0.86 -11.83
C VAL A 95 -3.51 -0.15 -12.11
N GLY A 96 -3.36 -0.95 -13.17
CA GLY A 96 -4.34 -1.99 -13.48
C GLY A 96 -4.40 -3.08 -12.42
N ALA A 97 -3.25 -3.49 -11.88
CA ALA A 97 -3.21 -4.50 -10.84
C ALA A 97 -3.91 -4.01 -9.56
N LEU A 98 -3.73 -2.73 -9.23
CA LEU A 98 -4.39 -2.15 -8.06
C LEU A 98 -5.91 -2.03 -8.27
N GLU A 99 -6.33 -1.70 -9.49
CA GLU A 99 -7.76 -1.60 -9.78
C GLU A 99 -8.47 -2.93 -9.55
N ALA A 100 -7.77 -4.05 -9.75
CA ALA A 100 -8.34 -5.35 -9.45
C ALA A 100 -8.63 -5.53 -7.95
N LEU A 101 -8.01 -4.71 -7.11
CA LEU A 101 -8.26 -4.68 -5.67
C LEU A 101 -9.19 -3.54 -5.28
N ASP A 102 -9.81 -2.87 -6.24
CA ASP A 102 -10.64 -1.68 -6.03
C ASP A 102 -9.84 -0.50 -5.47
N ILE A 103 -8.55 -0.44 -5.76
CA ILE A 103 -7.68 0.66 -5.40
C ILE A 103 -7.37 1.43 -6.67
N PHE A 104 -7.73 2.71 -6.69
CA PHE A 104 -7.59 3.56 -7.88
C PHE A 104 -6.52 4.62 -7.65
N ALA A 105 -5.44 4.54 -8.40
CA ALA A 105 -4.35 5.52 -8.32
C ALA A 105 -4.71 6.76 -9.14
N VAL A 106 -4.62 7.92 -8.53
CA VAL A 106 -4.96 9.20 -9.18
C VAL A 106 -3.79 10.18 -9.13
#